data_aaf5f738d5c3f54690f3068fa1b8bb6d
#
_entry.id   aaf5f738d5c3f54690f3068fa1b8bb6d
#
_cell.length_a   1.000
_cell.length_b   1.000
_cell.length_c   1.000
_cell.angle_alpha   90.00
_cell.angle_beta   90.00
_cell.angle_gamma   90.00
#
_symmetry.space_group_name_H-M   'P 1'
#
loop_
_entity.id
_entity.type
_entity.pdbx_description
1 polymer ?
#
loop_
_entity_poly.entity_id
_entity_poly.type
_entity_poly.pdbx_seq_one_letter_code
_entity_poly.pdbx_strand_id
1 'polypeptide(L)'
;SLVQCAKKKNVHLLTGHHRRHNKIIREAKDTIDSGQLGRLVTSHSMCWLFKPNDYFNSWRESISGGPVLINLTHDIDLMRYLIGEIESVHSFESNANRKGKVEDSAVVSLRFKNGTIGTLSISDTIVAPWSWEHTSGENPIYPNQKESCYWIGGTHGSLELPKLKSWKSLNERSWWEPIQSNQSPTDNNINQPLSAQLDNFISVVQGKEEPVCSGEDGLKTLLVIEAIKLSATIGK
;
A
#
# COMPACT_ATOMS: atom_id res chain seq x y z
N SER A 1 5.78 23.59 -7.04
CA SER A 1 5.65 22.46 -6.09
C SER A 1 6.92 22.36 -5.24
N LEU A 2 6.84 21.64 -4.11
CA LEU A 2 8.00 21.36 -3.25
C LEU A 2 9.11 20.63 -4.02
N VAL A 3 8.74 19.66 -4.86
CA VAL A 3 9.67 18.94 -5.74
C VAL A 3 10.49 19.89 -6.62
N GLN A 4 9.82 20.85 -7.29
CA GLN A 4 10.51 21.83 -8.12
C GLN A 4 11.41 22.75 -7.30
N CYS A 5 10.98 23.13 -6.09
CA CYS A 5 11.77 23.94 -5.19
C CYS A 5 13.04 23.20 -4.74
N ALA A 6 12.92 21.94 -4.35
CA ALA A 6 14.04 21.10 -3.96
C ALA A 6 15.06 20.95 -5.10
N LYS A 7 14.59 20.64 -6.32
CA LYS A 7 15.44 20.57 -7.52
C LYS A 7 16.16 21.90 -7.78
N LYS A 8 15.44 23.02 -7.73
CA LYS A 8 16.03 24.34 -7.95
C LYS A 8 17.10 24.70 -6.91
N LYS A 9 16.92 24.22 -5.67
CA LYS A 9 17.86 24.46 -4.57
C LYS A 9 18.94 23.39 -4.44
N ASN A 10 18.90 22.36 -5.30
CA ASN A 10 19.80 21.21 -5.26
C ASN A 10 19.86 20.55 -3.87
N VAL A 11 18.68 20.31 -3.29
CA VAL A 11 18.53 19.62 -2.00
C VAL A 11 17.66 18.39 -2.14
N HIS A 12 17.90 17.39 -1.31
CA HIS A 12 17.11 16.18 -1.27
C HIS A 12 15.72 16.46 -0.66
N LEU A 13 14.69 15.85 -1.26
CA LEU A 13 13.34 15.82 -0.73
C LEU A 13 12.90 14.35 -0.69
N LEU A 14 12.63 13.84 0.50
CA LEU A 14 12.15 12.49 0.74
C LEU A 14 10.74 12.54 1.30
N THR A 15 9.96 11.50 1.01
CA THR A 15 8.61 11.34 1.54
C THR A 15 8.59 10.20 2.56
N GLY A 16 7.83 10.39 3.65
CA GLY A 16 7.77 9.46 4.79
C GLY A 16 6.90 8.22 4.56
N HIS A 17 6.98 7.58 3.39
CA HIS A 17 6.33 6.29 3.15
C HIS A 17 7.16 5.15 3.74
N HIS A 18 7.16 5.08 5.08
CA HIS A 18 7.99 4.18 5.87
C HIS A 18 7.79 2.69 5.54
N ARG A 19 6.61 2.30 5.06
CA ARG A 19 6.32 0.90 4.70
C ARG A 19 7.25 0.35 3.61
N ARG A 20 7.81 1.20 2.73
CA ARG A 20 8.84 0.77 1.76
C ARG A 20 10.14 0.29 2.42
N HIS A 21 10.40 0.72 3.66
CA HIS A 21 11.54 0.30 4.45
C HIS A 21 11.27 -0.95 5.29
N ASN A 22 10.02 -1.44 5.31
CA ASN A 22 9.64 -2.65 5.99
C ASN A 22 10.27 -3.87 5.32
N LYS A 23 10.91 -4.76 6.10
CA LYS A 23 11.58 -5.96 5.60
C LYS A 23 10.65 -6.86 4.77
N ILE A 24 9.40 -7.04 5.23
CA ILE A 24 8.39 -7.83 4.52
C ILE A 24 8.13 -7.25 3.12
N ILE A 25 8.05 -5.93 3.01
CA ILE A 25 7.81 -5.25 1.73
C ILE A 25 9.02 -5.35 0.80
N ARG A 26 10.24 -5.28 1.33
CA ARG A 26 11.46 -5.49 0.54
C ARG A 26 11.54 -6.91 0.00
N GLU A 27 11.30 -7.93 0.84
CA GLU A 27 11.27 -9.32 0.42
C GLU A 27 10.15 -9.60 -0.60
N ALA A 28 9.00 -8.96 -0.44
CA ALA A 28 7.92 -9.03 -1.44
C ALA A 28 8.37 -8.42 -2.79
N LYS A 29 9.04 -7.27 -2.74
CA LYS A 29 9.59 -6.62 -3.94
C LYS A 29 10.61 -7.51 -4.63
N ASP A 30 11.55 -8.08 -3.89
CA ASP A 30 12.56 -9.01 -4.42
C ASP A 30 11.91 -10.24 -5.05
N THR A 31 10.87 -10.80 -4.42
CA THR A 31 10.09 -11.92 -4.96
C THR A 31 9.43 -11.57 -6.30
N ILE A 32 8.84 -10.37 -6.39
CA ILE A 32 8.21 -9.88 -7.63
C ILE A 32 9.26 -9.63 -8.70
N ASP A 33 10.34 -8.92 -8.37
CA ASP A 33 11.39 -8.52 -9.31
C ASP A 33 12.21 -9.73 -9.81
N SER A 34 12.32 -10.78 -9.02
CA SER A 34 12.94 -12.04 -9.48
C SER A 34 12.16 -12.77 -10.56
N GLY A 35 10.92 -12.34 -10.84
CA GLY A 35 10.05 -12.96 -11.83
C GLY A 35 9.38 -14.26 -11.39
N GLN A 36 9.49 -14.65 -10.12
CA GLN A 36 8.87 -15.89 -9.59
C GLN A 36 7.36 -15.94 -9.78
N LEU A 37 6.69 -14.80 -9.78
CA LEU A 37 5.24 -14.72 -10.03
C LEU A 37 4.90 -14.69 -11.53
N GLY A 38 5.90 -14.59 -12.41
CA GLY A 38 5.68 -14.32 -13.82
C GLY A 38 5.20 -12.88 -14.06
N ARG A 39 4.50 -12.63 -15.17
CA ARG A 39 3.90 -11.31 -15.43
C ARG A 39 2.74 -11.09 -14.45
N LEU A 40 2.75 -9.96 -13.75
CA LEU A 40 1.65 -9.60 -12.86
C LEU A 40 0.34 -9.41 -13.63
N VAL A 41 -0.74 -9.90 -13.08
CA VAL A 41 -2.08 -9.91 -13.71
C VAL A 41 -3.05 -9.06 -12.93
N THR A 42 -3.15 -9.31 -11.62
CA THR A 42 -4.12 -8.60 -10.77
C THR A 42 -3.63 -8.47 -9.34
N SER A 43 -4.19 -7.50 -8.62
CA SER A 43 -3.99 -7.34 -7.18
C SER A 43 -5.29 -7.03 -6.47
N HIS A 44 -5.35 -7.38 -5.18
CA HIS A 44 -6.42 -7.00 -4.28
C HIS A 44 -5.83 -6.51 -2.97
N SER A 45 -6.36 -5.40 -2.44
CA SER A 45 -5.91 -4.79 -1.19
C SER A 45 -7.08 -4.43 -0.29
N MET A 46 -6.93 -4.67 0.99
CA MET A 46 -7.91 -4.26 2.00
C MET A 46 -7.24 -3.41 3.08
N CYS A 47 -7.94 -2.34 3.48
CA CYS A 47 -7.63 -1.51 4.61
C CYS A 47 -8.92 -1.25 5.42
N TRP A 48 -9.38 -2.28 6.14
CA TRP A 48 -10.55 -2.18 7.01
C TRP A 48 -10.07 -2.07 8.46
N LEU A 49 -10.09 -0.83 8.96
CA LEU A 49 -9.55 -0.45 10.25
C LEU A 49 -10.56 0.40 11.00
N PHE A 50 -11.33 -0.22 11.88
CA PHE A 50 -12.31 0.51 12.70
C PHE A 50 -11.62 1.61 13.51
N LYS A 51 -12.14 2.83 13.42
CA LYS A 51 -11.70 3.98 14.21
C LYS A 51 -12.80 4.39 15.17
N PRO A 52 -12.50 4.50 16.48
CA PRO A 52 -13.49 4.92 17.48
C PRO A 52 -13.88 6.39 17.30
N ASN A 53 -15.02 6.79 17.85
CA ASN A 53 -15.58 8.12 17.64
C ASN A 53 -14.67 9.26 18.15
N ASP A 54 -13.91 9.03 19.21
CA ASP A 54 -12.97 10.00 19.76
C ASP A 54 -11.75 10.26 18.87
N TYR A 55 -11.48 9.40 17.89
CA TYR A 55 -10.48 9.65 16.86
C TYR A 55 -10.84 10.86 15.98
N PHE A 56 -12.12 11.15 15.79
CA PHE A 56 -12.64 12.14 14.84
C PHE A 56 -12.80 13.55 15.40
N ASN A 57 -12.05 13.92 16.42
CA ASN A 57 -12.00 15.29 16.92
C ASN A 57 -11.10 16.16 16.02
N SER A 58 -11.42 17.47 15.95
CA SER A 58 -10.64 18.50 15.28
C SER A 58 -10.61 18.36 13.74
N TRP A 59 -9.43 18.47 13.11
CA TRP A 59 -9.26 18.46 11.66
C TRP A 59 -9.69 17.15 10.98
N ARG A 60 -9.75 16.03 11.73
CA ARG A 60 -10.16 14.72 11.18
C ARG A 60 -11.63 14.65 10.79
N GLU A 61 -12.45 15.56 11.28
CA GLU A 61 -13.83 15.74 10.83
C GLU A 61 -13.96 16.63 9.59
N SER A 62 -12.86 17.25 9.17
CA SER A 62 -12.80 18.13 8.02
C SER A 62 -12.61 17.37 6.72
N ILE A 63 -12.68 18.08 5.60
CA ILE A 63 -12.53 17.56 4.24
C ILE A 63 -11.21 16.80 4.00
N SER A 64 -10.22 17.00 4.87
CA SER A 64 -8.91 16.31 4.81
C SER A 64 -8.82 15.12 5.75
N GLY A 65 -9.90 14.71 6.40
CA GLY A 65 -9.90 13.71 7.47
C GLY A 65 -10.36 12.31 7.10
N GLY A 66 -10.76 12.07 5.85
CA GLY A 66 -11.25 10.77 5.39
C GLY A 66 -10.18 9.69 5.26
N PRO A 67 -10.56 8.41 5.33
CA PRO A 67 -9.63 7.29 5.26
C PRO A 67 -8.88 7.20 3.92
N VAL A 68 -9.44 7.71 2.83
CA VAL A 68 -8.77 7.76 1.53
C VAL A 68 -7.48 8.59 1.61
N LEU A 69 -7.54 9.79 2.19
CA LEU A 69 -6.34 10.61 2.31
C LEU A 69 -5.42 10.14 3.44
N ILE A 70 -5.97 9.76 4.59
CA ILE A 70 -5.15 9.45 5.79
C ILE A 70 -4.47 8.08 5.68
N ASN A 71 -5.20 7.05 5.25
CA ASN A 71 -4.72 5.67 5.26
C ASN A 71 -4.34 5.18 3.87
N LEU A 72 -5.23 5.34 2.88
CA LEU A 72 -5.06 4.79 1.55
C LEU A 72 -3.81 5.31 0.83
N THR A 73 -3.32 6.47 1.22
CA THR A 73 -2.05 7.03 0.72
C THR A 73 -0.88 6.04 0.88
N HIS A 74 -0.84 5.30 1.99
CA HIS A 74 0.20 4.30 2.22
C HIS A 74 0.02 3.06 1.35
N ASP A 75 -1.23 2.64 1.13
CA ASP A 75 -1.54 1.46 0.31
C ASP A 75 -1.30 1.74 -1.17
N ILE A 76 -1.70 2.92 -1.66
CA ILE A 76 -1.40 3.36 -3.03
C ILE A 76 0.11 3.45 -3.27
N ASP A 77 0.86 3.99 -2.32
CA ASP A 77 2.31 4.03 -2.41
C ASP A 77 2.92 2.62 -2.54
N LEU A 78 2.46 1.67 -1.71
CA LEU A 78 2.92 0.28 -1.79
C LEU A 78 2.52 -0.40 -3.10
N MET A 79 1.31 -0.19 -3.60
CA MET A 79 0.89 -0.75 -4.89
C MET A 79 1.76 -0.19 -6.02
N ARG A 80 2.08 1.10 -6.02
CA ARG A 80 3.01 1.70 -6.98
C ARG A 80 4.41 1.10 -6.86
N TYR A 81 4.91 0.93 -5.64
CA TYR A 81 6.25 0.37 -5.39
C TYR A 81 6.37 -1.10 -5.81
N LEU A 82 5.37 -1.92 -5.48
CA LEU A 82 5.40 -3.36 -5.72
C LEU A 82 5.04 -3.74 -7.17
N ILE A 83 4.03 -3.07 -7.74
CA ILE A 83 3.44 -3.48 -9.03
C ILE A 83 3.88 -2.56 -10.17
N GLY A 84 3.97 -1.26 -9.90
CA GLY A 84 4.35 -0.25 -10.89
C GLY A 84 3.42 0.95 -10.92
N GLU A 85 3.68 1.89 -11.84
CA GLU A 85 2.94 3.15 -11.91
C GLU A 85 1.47 2.92 -12.31
N ILE A 86 0.57 3.62 -11.61
CA ILE A 86 -0.87 3.60 -11.89
C ILE A 86 -1.16 4.54 -13.07
N GLU A 87 -1.93 4.04 -14.03
CA GLU A 87 -2.34 4.74 -15.24
C GLU A 87 -3.68 5.44 -15.07
N SER A 88 -4.66 4.72 -14.48
CA SER A 88 -6.01 5.23 -14.25
C SER A 88 -6.69 4.58 -13.05
N VAL A 89 -7.68 5.26 -12.51
CA VAL A 89 -8.48 4.82 -11.37
C VAL A 89 -9.97 5.02 -11.64
N HIS A 90 -10.80 4.20 -11.00
CA HIS A 90 -12.24 4.44 -10.87
C HIS A 90 -12.65 4.11 -9.44
N SER A 91 -13.45 4.96 -8.80
CA SER A 91 -13.76 4.83 -7.38
C SER A 91 -15.20 5.22 -7.04
N PHE A 92 -15.68 4.60 -5.94
CA PHE A 92 -16.88 5.00 -5.23
C PHE A 92 -16.52 5.30 -3.79
N GLU A 93 -17.10 6.34 -3.23
CA GLU A 93 -16.98 6.72 -1.83
C GLU A 93 -18.35 6.72 -1.16
N SER A 94 -18.38 6.45 0.15
CA SER A 94 -19.57 6.51 0.98
C SER A 94 -19.24 7.15 2.32
N ASN A 95 -20.20 7.90 2.88
CA ASN A 95 -20.19 8.38 4.25
C ASN A 95 -21.45 7.90 5.03
N ALA A 96 -22.09 6.85 4.51
CA ALA A 96 -23.40 6.43 4.96
C ALA A 96 -23.44 5.97 6.44
N ASN A 97 -22.34 5.42 6.97
CA ASN A 97 -22.27 4.95 8.35
C ASN A 97 -22.04 6.09 9.32
N ARG A 98 -21.00 6.91 9.07
CA ARG A 98 -20.62 7.99 9.98
C ARG A 98 -21.45 9.26 9.76
N LYS A 99 -22.00 9.43 8.54
CA LYS A 99 -22.76 10.62 8.12
C LYS A 99 -21.95 11.92 8.29
N GLY A 100 -20.64 11.80 8.22
CA GLY A 100 -19.70 12.92 8.35
C GLY A 100 -19.56 13.73 7.07
N LYS A 101 -18.66 14.70 7.09
CA LYS A 101 -18.33 15.56 5.92
C LYS A 101 -17.42 14.89 4.91
N VAL A 102 -16.77 13.81 5.32
CA VAL A 102 -15.83 13.02 4.49
C VAL A 102 -16.32 11.58 4.40
N GLU A 103 -15.77 10.86 3.46
CA GLU A 103 -16.02 9.43 3.32
C GLU A 103 -15.60 8.66 4.58
N ASP A 104 -16.28 7.55 4.85
CA ASP A 104 -15.94 6.53 5.84
C ASP A 104 -15.54 5.21 5.18
N SER A 105 -15.83 5.08 3.89
CA SER A 105 -15.56 3.89 3.09
C SER A 105 -15.33 4.27 1.64
N ALA A 106 -14.45 3.52 0.95
CA ALA A 106 -14.28 3.63 -0.49
C ALA A 106 -13.89 2.28 -1.11
N VAL A 107 -14.23 2.13 -2.39
CA VAL A 107 -13.71 1.05 -3.25
C VAL A 107 -13.08 1.69 -4.49
N VAL A 108 -11.95 1.12 -4.91
CA VAL A 108 -11.15 1.66 -6.01
C VAL A 108 -10.75 0.54 -6.96
N SER A 109 -10.95 0.75 -8.24
CA SER A 109 -10.36 -0.06 -9.31
C SER A 109 -9.14 0.67 -9.86
N LEU A 110 -8.06 -0.08 -10.08
CA LEU A 110 -6.77 0.43 -10.54
C LEU A 110 -6.39 -0.21 -11.88
N ARG A 111 -5.82 0.57 -12.77
CA ARG A 111 -5.10 0.09 -13.94
C ARG A 111 -3.66 0.58 -13.84
N PHE A 112 -2.71 -0.33 -13.98
CA PHE A 112 -1.29 -0.03 -13.98
C PHE A 112 -0.76 0.06 -15.42
N LYS A 113 0.29 0.87 -15.63
CA LYS A 113 0.91 1.06 -16.96
C LYS A 113 1.45 -0.22 -17.59
N ASN A 114 1.80 -1.22 -16.78
CA ASN A 114 2.25 -2.53 -17.26
C ASN A 114 1.11 -3.49 -17.62
N GLY A 115 -0.15 -3.02 -17.60
CA GLY A 115 -1.35 -3.78 -17.92
C GLY A 115 -1.94 -4.59 -16.77
N THR A 116 -1.32 -4.60 -15.60
CA THR A 116 -1.91 -5.17 -14.38
C THR A 116 -3.16 -4.38 -14.00
N ILE A 117 -4.18 -5.04 -13.47
CA ILE A 117 -5.36 -4.38 -12.88
C ILE A 117 -5.41 -4.70 -11.39
N GLY A 118 -6.07 -3.84 -10.62
CA GLY A 118 -6.18 -4.05 -9.17
C GLY A 118 -7.48 -3.53 -8.60
N THR A 119 -7.80 -4.01 -7.43
CA THR A 119 -8.91 -3.50 -6.61
C THR A 119 -8.43 -3.19 -5.21
N LEU A 120 -9.06 -2.18 -4.60
CA LEU A 120 -8.75 -1.78 -3.25
C LEU A 120 -10.04 -1.39 -2.53
N SER A 121 -10.18 -1.83 -1.28
CA SER A 121 -11.31 -1.48 -0.42
C SER A 121 -10.80 -0.93 0.90
N ILE A 122 -11.32 0.24 1.28
CA ILE A 122 -10.98 0.89 2.55
C ILE A 122 -12.22 1.26 3.33
N SER A 123 -12.18 1.07 4.64
CA SER A 123 -13.20 1.59 5.55
C SER A 123 -12.62 1.78 6.94
N ASP A 124 -13.05 2.84 7.61
CA ASP A 124 -12.75 3.10 9.02
C ASP A 124 -13.94 2.83 9.96
N THR A 125 -14.97 2.15 9.45
CA THR A 125 -16.17 1.76 10.20
C THR A 125 -16.38 0.25 10.30
N ILE A 126 -15.49 -0.55 9.71
CA ILE A 126 -15.56 -2.01 9.72
C ILE A 126 -14.60 -2.59 10.76
N VAL A 127 -15.12 -3.45 11.64
CA VAL A 127 -14.29 -4.26 12.55
C VAL A 127 -13.82 -5.50 11.78
N ALA A 128 -12.55 -5.52 11.41
CA ALA A 128 -11.93 -6.60 10.65
C ALA A 128 -10.42 -6.66 10.92
N PRO A 129 -9.77 -7.81 10.67
CA PRO A 129 -8.31 -7.92 10.80
C PRO A 129 -7.55 -7.41 9.58
N TRP A 130 -8.22 -7.10 8.47
CA TRP A 130 -7.62 -6.92 7.14
C TRP A 130 -7.17 -5.48 6.90
N SER A 131 -6.13 -5.08 7.62
CA SER A 131 -5.38 -3.84 7.38
C SER A 131 -3.89 -4.10 7.65
N TRP A 132 -3.02 -3.27 7.09
CA TRP A 132 -1.59 -3.33 7.37
C TRP A 132 -1.29 -3.18 8.86
N GLU A 133 -2.00 -2.29 9.53
CA GLU A 133 -1.88 -2.01 10.96
C GLU A 133 -2.10 -3.25 11.80
N HIS A 134 -3.14 -4.04 11.49
CA HIS A 134 -3.48 -5.25 12.24
C HIS A 134 -2.70 -6.49 11.82
N THR A 135 -2.09 -6.51 10.64
CA THR A 135 -1.51 -7.75 10.09
C THR A 135 0.01 -7.77 10.05
N SER A 136 0.65 -6.62 9.89
CA SER A 136 2.12 -6.55 9.70
C SER A 136 2.94 -6.71 10.98
N GLY A 137 2.33 -6.41 12.14
CA GLY A 137 3.06 -6.32 13.40
C GLY A 137 4.07 -5.17 13.47
N GLU A 138 3.99 -4.22 12.52
CA GLU A 138 4.92 -3.09 12.42
C GLU A 138 4.83 -2.14 13.61
N ASN A 139 3.64 -1.88 14.09
CA ASN A 139 3.39 -1.02 15.24
C ASN A 139 2.75 -1.83 16.37
N PRO A 140 3.45 -1.99 17.51
CA PRO A 140 2.98 -2.82 18.63
C PRO A 140 1.72 -2.28 19.35
N ILE A 141 1.30 -1.06 19.02
CA ILE A 141 0.04 -0.50 19.55
C ILE A 141 -1.18 -1.25 19.02
N TYR A 142 -1.07 -1.82 17.80
CA TYR A 142 -2.14 -2.59 17.19
C TYR A 142 -2.01 -4.07 17.53
N PRO A 143 -3.09 -4.74 17.99
CA PRO A 143 -3.10 -6.18 18.22
C PRO A 143 -2.83 -6.90 16.88
N ASN A 144 -1.70 -7.58 16.78
CA ASN A 144 -1.35 -8.28 15.54
C ASN A 144 -2.27 -9.48 15.29
N GLN A 145 -2.97 -9.45 14.17
CA GLN A 145 -3.79 -10.54 13.64
C GLN A 145 -2.98 -11.26 12.57
N LYS A 146 -2.83 -12.57 12.70
CA LYS A 146 -2.06 -13.40 11.74
C LYS A 146 -2.82 -13.63 10.43
N GLU A 147 -3.22 -12.52 9.78
CA GLU A 147 -3.94 -12.51 8.52
C GLU A 147 -3.15 -11.78 7.44
N SER A 148 -3.66 -11.76 6.20
CA SER A 148 -3.11 -10.97 5.10
C SER A 148 -4.10 -9.89 4.69
N CYS A 149 -3.59 -8.81 4.11
CA CYS A 149 -4.42 -7.71 3.61
C CYS A 149 -4.11 -7.33 2.16
N TYR A 150 -3.06 -7.90 1.57
CA TYR A 150 -2.74 -7.74 0.15
C TYR A 150 -2.54 -9.08 -0.53
N TRP A 151 -3.05 -9.19 -1.77
CA TRP A 151 -2.89 -10.34 -2.66
C TRP A 151 -2.43 -9.85 -4.04
N ILE A 152 -1.34 -10.41 -4.54
CA ILE A 152 -0.77 -10.08 -5.84
C ILE A 152 -0.68 -11.36 -6.65
N GLY A 153 -1.38 -11.40 -7.78
CA GLY A 153 -1.43 -12.54 -8.68
C GLY A 153 -0.65 -12.31 -9.96
N GLY A 154 0.17 -13.26 -10.31
CA GLY A 154 0.90 -13.31 -11.57
C GLY A 154 0.60 -14.57 -12.38
N THR A 155 1.19 -14.69 -13.56
CA THR A 155 0.94 -15.81 -14.47
C THR A 155 1.54 -17.13 -14.00
N HIS A 156 2.47 -17.12 -13.04
CA HIS A 156 3.17 -18.32 -12.55
C HIS A 156 2.93 -18.57 -11.05
N GLY A 157 2.43 -17.59 -10.34
CA GLY A 157 2.15 -17.72 -8.92
C GLY A 157 1.48 -16.48 -8.35
N SER A 158 1.16 -16.54 -7.08
CA SER A 158 0.62 -15.42 -6.33
C SER A 158 1.30 -15.26 -4.99
N LEU A 159 1.18 -14.07 -4.41
CA LEU A 159 1.79 -13.70 -3.13
C LEU A 159 0.75 -13.02 -2.26
N GLU A 160 0.69 -13.41 -1.00
CA GLU A 160 -0.11 -12.75 0.01
C GLU A 160 0.77 -12.09 1.07
N LEU A 161 0.42 -10.87 1.45
CA LEU A 161 1.16 -10.05 2.39
C LEU A 161 0.28 -9.63 3.57
N PRO A 162 0.88 -9.49 4.76
CA PRO A 162 2.31 -9.55 5.08
C PRO A 162 2.85 -10.97 5.35
N LYS A 163 2.06 -12.03 5.23
CA LYS A 163 2.51 -13.42 5.53
C LYS A 163 3.68 -13.89 4.66
N LEU A 164 4.00 -13.20 3.57
CA LEU A 164 4.99 -13.63 2.56
C LEU A 164 4.72 -15.06 2.08
N LYS A 165 3.44 -15.43 1.98
CA LYS A 165 3.05 -16.74 1.52
C LYS A 165 2.81 -16.70 0.01
N SER A 166 3.60 -17.48 -0.72
CA SER A 166 3.47 -17.63 -2.16
C SER A 166 2.74 -18.93 -2.51
N TRP A 167 2.05 -18.89 -3.65
CA TRP A 167 1.31 -20.03 -4.20
C TRP A 167 1.75 -20.25 -5.64
N LYS A 168 1.94 -21.52 -6.04
CA LYS A 168 2.27 -21.91 -7.41
C LYS A 168 1.72 -23.29 -7.73
N SER A 169 1.57 -23.61 -9.02
CA SER A 169 1.29 -24.98 -9.44
C SER A 169 2.44 -25.91 -9.09
N LEU A 170 2.13 -27.15 -8.72
CA LEU A 170 3.15 -28.13 -8.36
C LEU A 170 3.97 -28.54 -9.59
N ASN A 171 3.31 -28.79 -10.70
CA ASN A 171 3.91 -29.22 -11.98
C ASN A 171 3.57 -28.21 -13.08
N GLU A 172 2.62 -28.52 -13.94
CA GLU A 172 2.14 -27.65 -15.00
C GLU A 172 1.07 -26.66 -14.51
N ARG A 173 0.94 -25.55 -15.19
CA ARG A 173 -0.12 -24.58 -14.89
C ARG A 173 -1.45 -25.07 -15.46
N SER A 174 -2.22 -25.71 -14.61
CA SER A 174 -3.53 -26.24 -14.93
C SER A 174 -4.44 -26.15 -13.71
N TRP A 175 -5.72 -25.99 -13.93
CA TRP A 175 -6.71 -26.02 -12.85
C TRP A 175 -6.96 -27.43 -12.32
N TRP A 176 -6.45 -28.46 -13.01
CA TRP A 176 -6.47 -29.86 -12.58
C TRP A 176 -5.27 -30.23 -11.70
N GLU A 177 -4.24 -29.40 -11.69
CA GLU A 177 -3.03 -29.63 -10.92
C GLU A 177 -3.13 -29.07 -9.51
N PRO A 178 -2.59 -29.78 -8.52
CA PRO A 178 -2.49 -29.24 -7.17
C PRO A 178 -1.68 -27.94 -7.15
N ILE A 179 -2.13 -27.00 -6.36
CA ILE A 179 -1.35 -25.81 -6.00
C ILE A 179 -0.69 -26.02 -4.65
N GLN A 180 0.54 -25.54 -4.53
CA GLN A 180 1.28 -25.59 -3.27
C GLN A 180 1.58 -24.19 -2.79
N SER A 181 1.65 -24.04 -1.47
CA SER A 181 2.11 -22.81 -0.85
C SER A 181 3.50 -22.97 -0.26
N ASN A 182 4.27 -21.91 -0.35
CA ASN A 182 5.52 -21.74 0.37
C ASN A 182 5.42 -20.45 1.18
N GLN A 183 5.78 -20.51 2.46
CA GLN A 183 5.80 -19.35 3.32
C GLN A 183 7.23 -19.12 3.79
N SER A 184 7.77 -17.96 3.47
CA SER A 184 9.05 -17.53 4.02
C SER A 184 8.92 -17.34 5.53
N PRO A 185 9.90 -17.79 6.32
CA PRO A 185 9.91 -17.49 7.75
C PRO A 185 9.90 -15.97 7.94
N THR A 186 8.83 -15.44 8.49
CA THR A 186 8.83 -14.05 8.96
C THR A 186 9.67 -14.02 10.23
N ASP A 187 10.86 -13.43 10.12
CA ASP A 187 11.71 -13.19 11.28
C ASP A 187 10.96 -12.23 12.22
N ASN A 188 10.69 -12.71 13.45
CA ASN A 188 10.04 -11.91 14.49
C ASN A 188 10.94 -10.80 15.05
N ASN A 189 12.15 -10.63 14.51
CA ASN A 189 13.00 -9.49 14.86
C ASN A 189 12.29 -8.19 14.48
N ILE A 190 12.20 -7.31 15.46
CA ILE A 190 11.50 -6.05 15.43
C ILE A 190 11.80 -5.33 14.11
N ASN A 191 10.83 -5.37 13.22
CA ASN A 191 10.89 -4.63 11.99
C ASN A 191 10.70 -3.15 12.34
N GLN A 192 11.76 -2.37 12.22
CA GLN A 192 11.75 -0.95 12.56
C GLN A 192 11.82 -0.08 11.30
N PRO A 193 10.75 -0.01 10.51
CA PRO A 193 10.78 0.71 9.24
C PRO A 193 11.06 2.21 9.40
N LEU A 194 10.67 2.82 10.53
CA LEU A 194 10.97 4.22 10.82
C LEU A 194 12.47 4.46 11.05
N SER A 195 13.15 3.54 11.77
CA SER A 195 14.61 3.62 11.93
C SER A 195 15.31 3.41 10.59
N ALA A 196 14.91 2.40 9.82
CA ALA A 196 15.46 2.15 8.49
C ALA A 196 15.22 3.33 7.51
N GLN A 197 14.08 4.01 7.64
CA GLN A 197 13.82 5.24 6.88
C GLN A 197 14.77 6.36 7.28
N LEU A 198 15.03 6.55 8.57
CA LEU A 198 15.98 7.56 9.07
C LEU A 198 17.41 7.25 8.61
N ASP A 199 17.83 5.98 8.66
CA ASP A 199 19.14 5.55 8.18
C ASP A 199 19.32 5.84 6.69
N ASN A 200 18.31 5.55 5.87
CA ASN A 200 18.32 5.91 4.44
C ASN A 200 18.37 7.43 4.26
N PHE A 201 17.59 8.21 5.02
CA PHE A 201 17.66 9.67 4.96
C PHE A 201 19.08 10.19 5.23
N ILE A 202 19.74 9.69 6.28
CA ILE A 202 21.11 10.06 6.63
C ILE A 202 22.08 9.67 5.50
N SER A 203 21.95 8.45 4.96
CA SER A 203 22.79 7.94 3.86
C SER A 203 22.62 8.77 2.59
N VAL A 204 21.39 9.20 2.27
CA VAL A 204 21.10 10.09 1.13
C VAL A 204 21.74 11.46 1.30
N VAL A 205 21.61 12.07 2.49
CA VAL A 205 22.23 13.37 2.78
C VAL A 205 23.76 13.29 2.69
N GLN A 206 24.34 12.14 3.03
CA GLN A 206 25.77 11.88 2.91
C GLN A 206 26.22 11.51 1.49
N GLY A 207 25.30 11.42 0.53
CA GLY A 207 25.58 11.02 -0.86
C GLY A 207 25.99 9.54 -1.02
N LYS A 208 25.61 8.68 -0.07
CA LYS A 208 25.96 7.24 -0.07
C LYS A 208 24.89 6.37 -0.73
N GLU A 209 23.65 6.80 -0.70
CA GLU A 209 22.49 6.05 -1.23
C GLU A 209 21.53 7.00 -1.94
N GLU A 210 20.67 6.40 -2.77
CA GLU A 210 19.51 7.08 -3.34
C GLU A 210 18.29 6.99 -2.39
N PRO A 211 17.34 7.94 -2.47
CA PRO A 211 16.11 7.88 -1.70
C PRO A 211 15.27 6.64 -2.04
N VAL A 212 14.94 5.82 -1.06
CA VAL A 212 13.97 4.72 -1.24
C VAL A 212 12.58 5.27 -1.58
N CYS A 213 12.24 6.44 -1.07
CA CYS A 213 11.03 7.18 -1.43
C CYS A 213 11.35 8.66 -1.60
N SER A 214 11.45 9.09 -2.85
CA SER A 214 11.74 10.47 -3.22
C SER A 214 10.53 11.40 -3.08
N GLY A 215 10.75 12.70 -3.16
CA GLY A 215 9.68 13.69 -3.24
C GLY A 215 8.80 13.51 -4.49
N GLU A 216 9.38 13.03 -5.60
CA GLU A 216 8.64 12.66 -6.82
C GLU A 216 7.70 11.48 -6.58
N ASP A 217 8.15 10.46 -5.83
CA ASP A 217 7.30 9.34 -5.46
C ASP A 217 6.10 9.80 -4.65
N GLY A 218 6.34 10.64 -3.64
CA GLY A 218 5.27 11.20 -2.83
C GLY A 218 4.29 12.05 -3.64
N LEU A 219 4.79 12.85 -4.59
CA LEU A 219 3.93 13.62 -5.50
C LEU A 219 3.07 12.70 -6.38
N LYS A 220 3.64 11.64 -6.95
CA LYS A 220 2.89 10.68 -7.77
C LYS A 220 1.82 9.95 -6.96
N THR A 221 2.14 9.55 -5.72
CA THR A 221 1.16 8.94 -4.81
C THR A 221 0.01 9.90 -4.53
N LEU A 222 0.31 11.15 -4.21
CA LEU A 222 -0.71 12.17 -3.95
C LEU A 222 -1.60 12.42 -5.18
N LEU A 223 -1.04 12.47 -6.39
CA LEU A 223 -1.82 12.63 -7.63
C LEU A 223 -2.80 11.47 -7.84
N VAL A 224 -2.45 10.25 -7.47
CA VAL A 224 -3.38 9.11 -7.52
C VAL A 224 -4.49 9.28 -6.49
N ILE A 225 -4.20 9.72 -5.27
CA ILE A 225 -5.23 10.00 -4.25
C ILE A 225 -6.20 11.07 -4.72
N GLU A 226 -5.70 12.17 -5.29
CA GLU A 226 -6.54 13.22 -5.89
C GLU A 226 -7.41 12.68 -7.04
N ALA A 227 -6.86 11.82 -7.89
CA ALA A 227 -7.62 11.17 -8.96
C ALA A 227 -8.73 10.26 -8.42
N ILE A 228 -8.48 9.52 -7.32
CA ILE A 228 -9.49 8.71 -6.62
C ILE A 228 -10.64 9.60 -6.13
N LYS A 229 -10.32 10.68 -5.42
CA LYS A 229 -11.32 11.64 -4.92
C LYS A 229 -12.14 12.28 -6.07
N LEU A 230 -11.45 12.66 -7.14
CA LEU A 230 -12.12 13.23 -8.33
C LEU A 230 -13.04 12.20 -8.97
N SER A 231 -12.57 10.96 -9.19
CA SER A 231 -13.36 9.88 -9.78
C SER A 231 -14.65 9.61 -8.98
N ALA A 232 -14.56 9.55 -7.65
CA ALA A 232 -15.74 9.37 -6.80
C ALA A 232 -16.75 10.53 -6.93
N THR A 233 -16.24 11.77 -7.14
CA THR A 233 -17.09 12.96 -7.28
C THR A 233 -17.79 13.01 -8.61
N ILE A 234 -17.13 12.66 -9.72
CA ILE A 234 -17.67 12.78 -11.08
C ILE A 234 -18.32 11.50 -11.61
N GLY A 235 -18.19 10.38 -10.89
CA GLY A 235 -18.73 9.07 -11.29
C GLY A 235 -18.06 8.46 -12.52
N LYS A 236 -16.79 8.79 -12.76
CA LYS A 236 -15.99 8.32 -13.91
C LYS A 236 -14.62 7.86 -13.48
#